data_e14f5d3a0d3d6397b15202ea82fbd53d
#
_entry.id   e14f5d3a0d3d6397b15202ea82fbd53d
#
_cell.length_a   1.000
_cell.length_b   1.000
_cell.length_c   1.000
_cell.angle_alpha   90.00
_cell.angle_beta   90.00
_cell.angle_gamma   90.00
#
_symmetry.space_group_name_H-M   'P 1'
#
loop_
_entity.id
_entity.type
_entity.pdbx_description
1 polymer ?
#
loop_
_entity_poly.entity_id
_entity_poly.type
_entity_poly.pdbx_seq_one_letter_code
_entity_poly.pdbx_strand_id
1 'polypeptide(L)'
;MNNVLSIVLSVCMYLGMFQGGAPFQKVDQAFDGRNAEALVAMAREKIVIKYNGKEGIYSKPQAIQIIKEFFVRHPKGTFDYTFKGTESAGGTFAIGNYIEGQTKYRVTIHFKNGSDGCKIESLTIE
;
A
#
# COMPACT_ATOMS: atom_id res chain seq x y z
N MET A 1 -4.01 5.02 -41.54
CA MET A 1 -5.21 4.34 -41.02
C MET A 1 -4.91 3.21 -40.05
N ASN A 2 -3.97 2.34 -40.37
CA ASN A 2 -3.63 1.23 -39.46
C ASN A 2 -3.03 1.66 -38.12
N ASN A 3 -2.40 2.84 -38.06
CA ASN A 3 -1.76 3.34 -36.86
C ASN A 3 -2.77 3.76 -35.78
N VAL A 4 -3.93 4.26 -36.18
CA VAL A 4 -4.97 4.70 -35.26
C VAL A 4 -5.60 3.49 -34.56
N LEU A 5 -5.84 2.42 -35.27
CA LEU A 5 -6.40 1.18 -34.74
C LEU A 5 -5.44 0.52 -33.75
N SER A 6 -4.15 0.52 -34.06
CA SER A 6 -3.10 -0.02 -33.18
C SER A 6 -3.00 0.77 -31.90
N ILE A 7 -3.10 2.10 -31.93
CA ILE A 7 -3.06 2.97 -30.76
C ILE A 7 -4.27 2.73 -29.87
N VAL A 8 -5.47 2.58 -30.44
CA VAL A 8 -6.69 2.32 -29.67
C VAL A 8 -6.63 0.98 -28.96
N LEU A 9 -6.13 -0.05 -29.64
CA LEU A 9 -5.93 -1.37 -29.03
C LEU A 9 -4.92 -1.33 -27.88
N SER A 10 -3.84 -0.59 -28.04
CA SER A 10 -2.81 -0.42 -27.02
C SER A 10 -3.38 0.28 -25.77
N VAL A 11 -4.19 1.31 -25.95
CA VAL A 11 -4.83 2.03 -24.86
C VAL A 11 -5.83 1.14 -24.12
N CYS A 12 -6.60 0.32 -24.83
CA CYS A 12 -7.54 -0.61 -24.21
C CYS A 12 -6.83 -1.67 -23.38
N MET A 13 -5.70 -2.20 -23.84
CA MET A 13 -4.89 -3.14 -23.07
C MET A 13 -4.31 -2.49 -21.82
N TYR A 14 -3.89 -1.23 -21.92
CA TYR A 14 -3.38 -0.48 -20.78
C TYR A 14 -4.43 -0.29 -19.70
N LEU A 15 -5.65 0.08 -20.08
CA LEU A 15 -6.76 0.23 -19.15
C LEU A 15 -7.12 -1.08 -18.46
N GLY A 16 -7.05 -2.20 -19.18
CA GLY A 16 -7.29 -3.52 -18.60
C GLY A 16 -6.26 -3.94 -17.56
N MET A 17 -5.00 -3.51 -17.70
CA MET A 17 -3.94 -3.83 -16.77
C MET A 17 -4.03 -3.07 -15.43
N PHE A 18 -4.73 -1.92 -15.41
CA PHE A 18 -4.90 -1.12 -14.20
C PHE A 18 -6.12 -1.51 -13.37
N GLN A 19 -6.97 -2.39 -13.89
CA GLN A 19 -8.17 -2.82 -13.17
C GLN A 19 -7.87 -3.97 -12.23
N GLY A 20 -8.03 -3.74 -10.93
CA GLY A 20 -8.05 -4.77 -9.90
C GLY A 20 -6.73 -5.15 -9.27
N GLY A 21 -5.63 -4.47 -9.59
CA GLY A 21 -4.33 -4.75 -8.98
C GLY A 21 -4.08 -3.94 -7.70
N ALA A 22 -3.41 -4.55 -6.72
CA ALA A 22 -2.94 -3.82 -5.55
C ALA A 22 -1.83 -2.84 -5.97
N PRO A 23 -1.79 -1.62 -5.38
CA PRO A 23 -0.84 -0.59 -5.76
C PRO A 23 0.54 -0.79 -5.11
N PHE A 24 1.18 -1.91 -5.39
CA PHE A 24 2.44 -2.30 -4.74
C PHE A 24 3.55 -1.27 -4.95
N GLN A 25 3.70 -0.77 -6.17
CA GLN A 25 4.77 0.19 -6.48
C GLN A 25 4.55 1.52 -5.78
N LYS A 26 3.31 1.99 -5.72
CA LYS A 26 2.98 3.25 -5.03
C LYS A 26 3.18 3.13 -3.53
N VAL A 27 2.88 1.97 -2.96
CA VAL A 27 3.14 1.68 -1.54
C VAL A 27 4.64 1.73 -1.26
N ASP A 28 5.44 1.07 -2.09
CA ASP A 28 6.89 1.07 -1.99
C ASP A 28 7.44 2.50 -2.04
N GLN A 29 7.00 3.29 -3.00
CA GLN A 29 7.39 4.69 -3.14
C GLN A 29 7.00 5.53 -1.92
N ALA A 30 5.81 5.28 -1.35
CA ALA A 30 5.35 6.00 -0.17
C ALA A 30 6.20 5.69 1.06
N PHE A 31 6.58 4.43 1.25
CA PHE A 31 7.48 4.04 2.34
C PHE A 31 8.89 4.61 2.14
N ASP A 32 9.46 4.48 0.95
CA ASP A 32 10.80 4.99 0.66
C ASP A 32 10.88 6.51 0.76
N GLY A 33 9.80 7.20 0.38
CA GLY A 33 9.69 8.65 0.51
C GLY A 33 9.20 9.12 1.87
N ARG A 34 8.89 8.19 2.78
CA ARG A 34 8.33 8.49 4.10
C ARG A 34 7.12 9.42 3.99
N ASN A 35 6.24 9.09 3.05
CA ASN A 35 5.07 9.89 2.72
C ASN A 35 3.80 9.24 3.27
N ALA A 36 3.43 9.63 4.49
CA ALA A 36 2.26 9.07 5.16
C ALA A 36 0.96 9.41 4.42
N GLU A 37 0.86 10.62 3.90
CA GLU A 37 -0.32 11.07 3.15
C GLU A 37 -0.53 10.22 1.89
N ALA A 38 0.54 9.94 1.15
CA ALA A 38 0.46 9.11 -0.05
C ALA A 38 0.05 7.68 0.28
N LEU A 39 0.56 7.14 1.38
CA LEU A 39 0.21 5.79 1.83
C LEU A 39 -1.28 5.71 2.21
N VAL A 40 -1.76 6.65 3.00
CA VAL A 40 -3.15 6.67 3.46
C VAL A 40 -4.12 7.03 2.33
N ALA A 41 -3.67 7.77 1.33
CA ALA A 41 -4.49 8.05 0.14
C ALA A 41 -4.92 6.77 -0.58
N MET A 42 -4.15 5.69 -0.45
CA MET A 42 -4.46 4.38 -1.03
C MET A 42 -5.32 3.50 -0.11
N ALA A 43 -5.72 4.02 1.04
CA ALA A 43 -6.48 3.26 2.04
C ALA A 43 -7.99 3.53 1.91
N ARG A 44 -8.75 2.64 2.54
CA ARG A 44 -10.19 2.83 2.71
C ARG A 44 -10.46 3.96 3.71
N GLU A 45 -11.70 4.42 3.76
CA GLU A 45 -12.16 5.46 4.70
C GLU A 45 -11.79 5.16 6.15
N LYS A 46 -11.91 3.89 6.52
CA LYS A 46 -11.48 3.37 7.82
C LYS A 46 -10.39 2.36 7.58
N ILE A 47 -9.29 2.50 8.29
CA ILE A 47 -8.14 1.61 8.17
C ILE A 47 -7.81 1.00 9.53
N VAL A 48 -7.56 -0.29 9.54
CA VAL A 48 -7.05 -0.98 10.75
C VAL A 48 -5.54 -0.82 10.77
N ILE A 49 -5.01 -0.27 11.85
CA ILE A 49 -3.56 -0.14 12.03
C ILE A 49 -3.17 -0.81 13.33
N LYS A 50 -2.17 -1.67 13.24
CA LYS A 50 -1.48 -2.23 14.40
C LYS A 50 -0.05 -1.72 14.39
N TYR A 51 0.30 -0.93 15.38
CA TYR A 51 1.62 -0.35 15.54
C TYR A 51 2.00 -0.28 17.00
N ASN A 52 3.23 -0.69 17.30
CA ASN A 52 3.76 -0.66 18.65
C ASN A 52 2.88 -1.45 19.66
N GLY A 53 2.36 -2.59 19.20
CA GLY A 53 1.51 -3.47 20.00
C GLY A 53 0.08 -3.01 20.19
N LYS A 54 -0.29 -1.86 19.63
CA LYS A 54 -1.65 -1.31 19.73
C LYS A 54 -2.37 -1.44 18.40
N GLU A 55 -3.58 -1.97 18.43
CA GLU A 55 -4.42 -2.12 17.26
C GLU A 55 -5.67 -1.25 17.41
N GLY A 56 -6.07 -0.61 16.32
CA GLY A 56 -7.28 0.19 16.29
C GLY A 56 -7.78 0.41 14.89
N ILE A 57 -8.99 0.95 14.80
CA ILE A 57 -9.61 1.36 13.55
C ILE A 57 -9.58 2.89 13.52
N TYR A 58 -9.04 3.44 12.45
CA TYR A 58 -8.76 4.88 12.37
C TYR A 58 -9.35 5.48 11.11
N SER A 59 -9.75 6.75 11.20
CA SER A 59 -10.04 7.58 10.03
C SER A 59 -8.73 7.90 9.30
N LYS A 60 -8.83 8.36 8.06
CA LYS A 60 -7.64 8.73 7.29
C LYS A 60 -6.76 9.79 7.99
N PRO A 61 -7.32 10.90 8.51
CA PRO A 61 -6.49 11.88 9.23
C PRO A 61 -5.76 11.30 10.44
N GLN A 62 -6.43 10.43 11.20
CA GLN A 62 -5.80 9.76 12.34
C GLN A 62 -4.69 8.79 11.89
N ALA A 63 -4.95 8.03 10.82
CA ALA A 63 -3.99 7.11 10.25
C ALA A 63 -2.72 7.83 9.78
N ILE A 64 -2.88 8.98 9.14
CA ILE A 64 -1.76 9.81 8.72
C ILE A 64 -0.87 10.17 9.90
N GLN A 65 -1.45 10.58 11.03
CA GLN A 65 -0.69 10.96 12.21
C GLN A 65 0.12 9.79 12.80
N ILE A 66 -0.49 8.60 12.85
CA ILE A 66 0.18 7.39 13.36
C ILE A 66 1.37 7.03 12.46
N ILE A 67 1.17 7.03 11.16
CA ILE A 67 2.21 6.65 10.19
C ILE A 67 3.30 7.72 10.14
N LYS A 68 2.96 8.99 10.24
CA LYS A 68 3.94 10.08 10.36
C LYS A 68 4.83 9.90 11.59
N GLU A 69 4.26 9.54 12.71
CA GLU A 69 5.02 9.28 13.93
C GLU A 69 6.06 8.18 13.70
N PHE A 70 5.67 7.10 13.03
CA PHE A 70 6.60 6.03 12.67
C PHE A 70 7.75 6.56 11.79
N PHE A 71 7.44 7.32 10.75
CA PHE A 71 8.46 7.85 9.84
C PHE A 71 9.37 8.89 10.51
N VAL A 72 8.84 9.69 11.43
CA VAL A 72 9.66 10.66 12.19
C VAL A 72 10.64 9.94 13.10
N ARG A 73 10.23 8.84 13.71
CA ARG A 73 11.10 8.02 14.56
C ARG A 73 12.11 7.21 13.76
N HIS A 74 11.82 6.91 12.50
CA HIS A 74 12.63 6.07 11.64
C HIS A 74 12.88 6.72 10.29
N PRO A 75 13.61 7.87 10.26
CA PRO A 75 13.69 8.69 9.05
C PRO A 75 14.63 8.17 7.96
N LYS A 76 15.42 7.13 8.25
CA LYS A 76 16.44 6.63 7.33
C LYS A 76 16.15 5.23 6.80
N GLY A 77 14.95 4.73 7.03
CA GLY A 77 14.57 3.41 6.60
C GLY A 77 14.32 3.30 5.10
N THR A 78 14.49 2.10 4.59
CA THR A 78 14.13 1.71 3.23
C THR A 78 13.18 0.52 3.28
N PHE A 79 12.26 0.48 2.33
CA PHE A 79 11.24 -0.56 2.29
C PHE A 79 11.52 -1.57 1.19
N ASP A 80 11.31 -2.86 1.49
CA ASP A 80 11.49 -3.93 0.52
C ASP A 80 10.44 -5.02 0.76
N TYR A 81 9.75 -5.41 -0.31
CA TYR A 81 8.79 -6.52 -0.24
C TYR A 81 9.51 -7.85 -0.12
N THR A 82 8.99 -8.73 0.74
CA THR A 82 9.46 -10.11 0.85
C THR A 82 8.44 -11.12 0.34
N PHE A 83 7.17 -10.77 0.35
CA PHE A 83 6.10 -11.67 -0.09
C PHE A 83 4.89 -10.89 -0.57
N LYS A 84 4.23 -11.40 -1.61
CA LYS A 84 2.94 -10.90 -2.11
C LYS A 84 2.05 -12.09 -2.38
N GLY A 85 0.80 -12.03 -1.93
CA GLY A 85 -0.11 -13.16 -2.07
C GLY A 85 -1.55 -12.71 -2.22
N THR A 86 -2.41 -13.69 -2.51
CA THR A 86 -3.86 -13.48 -2.59
C THR A 86 -4.55 -14.27 -1.50
N GLU A 87 -5.62 -13.71 -0.97
CA GLU A 87 -6.47 -14.36 0.01
C GLU A 87 -7.64 -15.05 -0.68
N SER A 88 -8.17 -16.12 -0.05
CA SER A 88 -9.30 -16.88 -0.59
C SER A 88 -10.56 -16.05 -0.74
N ALA A 89 -10.69 -14.96 0.00
CA ALA A 89 -11.85 -14.07 -0.07
C ALA A 89 -11.71 -12.96 -1.13
N GLY A 90 -10.72 -13.05 -2.02
CA GLY A 90 -10.52 -12.07 -3.09
C GLY A 90 -9.69 -10.87 -2.71
N GLY A 91 -9.09 -10.86 -1.52
CA GLY A 91 -8.15 -9.83 -1.10
C GLY A 91 -6.73 -10.16 -1.52
N THR A 92 -5.87 -9.19 -1.34
CA THR A 92 -4.43 -9.31 -1.60
C THR A 92 -3.68 -8.88 -0.34
N PHE A 93 -2.55 -9.51 -0.06
CA PHE A 93 -1.71 -9.06 1.03
C PHE A 93 -0.25 -9.03 0.60
N ALA A 94 0.53 -8.22 1.27
CA ALA A 94 1.95 -8.15 1.06
C ALA A 94 2.67 -8.07 2.41
N ILE A 95 3.84 -8.65 2.46
CA ILE A 95 4.74 -8.54 3.60
C ILE A 95 6.02 -7.91 3.09
N GLY A 96 6.52 -6.94 3.83
CA GLY A 96 7.80 -6.30 3.53
C GLY A 96 8.55 -5.98 4.80
N ASN A 97 9.73 -5.45 4.62
CA ASN A 97 10.55 -4.99 5.73
C ASN A 97 10.91 -3.53 5.52
N TYR A 98 10.75 -2.75 6.57
CA TYR A 98 11.28 -1.40 6.65
C TYR A 98 12.57 -1.50 7.46
N ILE A 99 13.69 -1.27 6.80
CA ILE A 99 15.01 -1.52 7.36
C ILE A 99 15.72 -0.19 7.61
N GLU A 100 16.06 0.05 8.87
CA GLU A 100 16.83 1.22 9.28
C GLU A 100 18.05 0.73 10.05
N GLY A 101 19.24 0.84 9.43
CA GLY A 101 20.47 0.30 10.01
C GLY A 101 20.38 -1.21 10.21
N GLN A 102 20.49 -1.64 11.45
CA GLN A 102 20.37 -3.06 11.81
C GLN A 102 18.95 -3.42 12.30
N THR A 103 18.06 -2.45 12.38
CA THR A 103 16.70 -2.67 12.83
C THR A 103 15.78 -2.95 11.64
N LYS A 104 14.95 -3.96 11.78
CA LYS A 104 14.04 -4.41 10.74
C LYS A 104 12.63 -4.43 11.31
N TYR A 105 11.74 -3.68 10.69
CA TYR A 105 10.33 -3.67 11.02
C TYR A 105 9.57 -4.44 9.96
N ARG A 106 8.81 -5.46 10.38
CA ARG A 106 7.95 -6.18 9.45
C ARG A 106 6.69 -5.36 9.21
N VAL A 107 6.38 -5.17 7.94
CA VAL A 107 5.17 -4.46 7.50
C VAL A 107 4.27 -5.46 6.78
N THR A 108 3.06 -5.63 7.29
CA THR A 108 2.04 -6.48 6.64
C THR A 108 0.90 -5.60 6.20
N ILE A 109 0.53 -5.69 4.93
CA ILE A 109 -0.51 -4.86 4.33
C ILE A 109 -1.57 -5.77 3.73
N HIS A 110 -2.82 -5.58 4.12
CA HIS A 110 -3.97 -6.24 3.50
C HIS A 110 -4.70 -5.24 2.63
N PHE A 111 -4.95 -5.65 1.39
CA PHE A 111 -5.71 -4.88 0.41
C PHE A 111 -7.04 -5.55 0.17
N LYS A 112 -8.06 -4.77 -0.06
CA LYS A 112 -9.39 -5.26 -0.40
C LYS A 112 -9.86 -4.65 -1.70
N ASN A 113 -10.40 -5.48 -2.57
CA ASN A 113 -11.03 -5.02 -3.81
C ASN A 113 -12.42 -4.46 -3.49
N GLY A 114 -12.69 -3.29 -3.99
CA GLY A 114 -13.99 -2.63 -3.85
C GLY A 114 -14.44 -2.06 -5.19
N SER A 115 -15.60 -1.41 -5.19
CA SER A 115 -16.15 -0.74 -6.39
C SER A 115 -15.24 0.38 -6.90
N ASP A 116 -14.42 0.95 -6.02
CA ASP A 116 -13.52 2.06 -6.30
C ASP A 116 -12.04 1.61 -6.40
N GLY A 117 -11.81 0.32 -6.62
CA GLY A 117 -10.48 -0.25 -6.81
C GLY A 117 -9.97 -1.04 -5.62
N CYS A 118 -8.70 -1.39 -5.68
CA CYS A 118 -8.01 -2.15 -4.64
C CYS A 118 -7.37 -1.18 -3.65
N LYS A 119 -7.82 -1.21 -2.41
CA LYS A 119 -7.38 -0.25 -1.38
C LYS A 119 -6.85 -0.96 -0.15
N ILE A 120 -5.98 -0.28 0.58
CA ILE A 120 -5.44 -0.77 1.85
C ILE A 120 -6.56 -0.85 2.88
N GLU A 121 -6.77 -2.03 3.44
CA GLU A 121 -7.73 -2.29 4.51
C GLU A 121 -7.05 -2.28 5.87
N SER A 122 -5.84 -2.86 5.96
CA SER A 122 -5.10 -2.90 7.21
C SER A 122 -3.60 -2.78 7.00
N LEU A 123 -2.93 -2.27 8.00
CA LEU A 123 -1.49 -2.08 8.04
C LEU A 123 -0.98 -2.49 9.41
N THR A 124 -0.04 -3.43 9.44
CA THR A 124 0.62 -3.86 10.68
C THR A 124 2.11 -3.58 10.57
N ILE A 125 2.66 -2.89 11.56
CA ILE A 125 4.10 -2.62 11.69
C ILE A 125 4.58 -3.22 13.00
N GLU A 126 5.50 -4.19 12.89
CA GLU A 126 6.04 -4.93 14.06
C GLU A 126 7.54 -4.85 14.20
#